data_0144e1ddd0fa2e98ce2cd37ef0ec8be1
#
_entry.id   0144e1ddd0fa2e98ce2cd37ef0ec8be1
#
_cell.length_a   1.000
_cell.length_b   1.000
_cell.length_c   1.000
_cell.angle_alpha   90.00
_cell.angle_beta   90.00
_cell.angle_gamma   90.00
#
_symmetry.space_group_name_H-M   'P 1'
#
loop_
_entity.id
_entity.type
_entity.pdbx_description
1 polymer ?
#
loop_
_entity_poly.entity_id
_entity_poly.type
_entity_poly.pdbx_seq_one_letter_code
_entity_poly.pdbx_strand_id
1 'polypeptide(L)'
;MCIRAGPAIVRLGAREGVGAVVAHQCEFGLETSDAGGDRAPAMKPTRFMSSAPALLEALSRRCQGGHTHAPLLGGTRARDAAVYPPGLCKAIAEGAAEQLRRDNRARGAPGLHAVRPVSVAEVHCGPAQGRTKDEDEELALWSVEVRAT
;
A
#
# COMPACT_ATOMS: atom_id res chain seq x y z
N MET A 1 17.88 -8.54 2.46
CA MET A 1 17.30 -9.81 1.96
C MET A 1 16.29 -9.43 0.88
N CYS A 2 16.64 -9.62 -0.41
CA CYS A 2 15.72 -9.32 -1.51
C CYS A 2 14.79 -10.53 -1.68
N ILE A 3 13.51 -10.34 -1.38
CA ILE A 3 12.49 -11.34 -1.69
C ILE A 3 12.36 -11.38 -3.22
N ARG A 4 12.75 -12.50 -3.83
CA ARG A 4 12.51 -12.71 -5.27
C ARG A 4 11.01 -12.77 -5.52
N ALA A 5 10.54 -11.95 -6.43
CA ALA A 5 9.15 -12.00 -6.87
C ALA A 5 8.86 -13.39 -7.47
N GLY A 6 7.76 -14.00 -7.03
CA GLY A 6 7.33 -15.30 -7.57
C GLY A 6 6.99 -15.21 -9.07
N PRO A 7 6.98 -16.37 -9.79
CA PRO A 7 6.77 -16.40 -11.24
C PRO A 7 5.49 -15.69 -11.71
N ALA A 8 4.43 -15.73 -10.91
CA ALA A 8 3.16 -15.05 -11.20
C ALA A 8 3.33 -13.53 -11.22
N ILE A 9 4.06 -12.96 -10.27
CA ILE A 9 4.32 -11.52 -10.19
C ILE A 9 5.19 -11.06 -11.36
N VAL A 10 6.20 -11.85 -11.74
CA VAL A 10 7.04 -11.57 -12.90
C VAL A 10 6.21 -11.53 -14.18
N ARG A 11 5.34 -12.54 -14.39
CA ARG A 11 4.43 -12.58 -15.55
C ARG A 11 3.45 -11.41 -15.58
N LEU A 12 2.93 -11.02 -14.42
CA LEU A 12 2.03 -9.86 -14.32
C LEU A 12 2.75 -8.56 -14.72
N GLY A 13 3.98 -8.38 -14.24
CA GLY A 13 4.79 -7.20 -14.54
C GLY A 13 5.25 -7.11 -16.00
N ALA A 14 5.25 -8.24 -16.72
CA ALA A 14 5.59 -8.30 -18.14
C ALA A 14 4.40 -8.01 -19.08
N ARG A 15 3.19 -7.84 -18.54
CA ARG A 15 2.01 -7.51 -19.35
C ARG A 15 2.10 -6.09 -19.86
N GLU A 16 1.70 -5.89 -21.13
CA GLU A 16 1.56 -4.56 -21.69
C GLU A 16 0.59 -3.70 -20.86
N GLY A 17 0.92 -2.44 -20.66
CA GLY A 17 0.15 -1.51 -19.84
C GLY A 17 0.35 -1.66 -18.33
N VAL A 18 1.10 -2.63 -17.86
CA VAL A 18 1.40 -2.78 -16.41
C VAL A 18 2.73 -2.09 -16.10
N GLY A 19 2.65 -1.07 -15.25
CA GLY A 19 3.81 -0.37 -14.71
C GLY A 19 4.08 -0.76 -13.25
N ALA A 20 5.25 -0.33 -12.74
CA ALA A 20 5.60 -0.51 -11.34
C ALA A 20 6.36 0.70 -10.81
N VAL A 21 6.07 1.09 -9.56
CA VAL A 21 6.78 2.13 -8.83
C VAL A 21 7.17 1.63 -7.46
N VAL A 22 8.17 2.27 -6.86
CA VAL A 22 8.52 2.04 -5.46
C VAL A 22 8.19 3.31 -4.69
N ALA A 23 7.30 3.19 -3.71
CA ALA A 23 6.96 4.24 -2.77
C ALA A 23 7.79 4.09 -1.49
N HIS A 24 8.32 5.19 -0.95
CA HIS A 24 8.91 5.21 0.38
C HIS A 24 7.84 5.66 1.38
N GLN A 25 7.41 4.78 2.28
CA GLN A 25 6.23 5.04 3.11
C GLN A 25 6.41 6.18 4.11
N CYS A 26 7.65 6.58 4.45
CA CYS A 26 7.91 7.80 5.23
C CYS A 26 7.35 9.06 4.55
N GLU A 27 7.34 9.13 3.22
CA GLU A 27 6.76 10.23 2.45
C GLU A 27 5.21 10.28 2.50
N PHE A 28 4.62 9.26 3.07
CA PHE A 28 3.17 9.13 3.29
C PHE A 28 2.82 9.15 4.77
N GLY A 29 3.78 9.49 5.63
CA GLY A 29 3.57 9.60 7.08
C GLY A 29 3.67 8.28 7.85
N LEU A 30 4.38 7.26 7.32
CA LEU A 30 4.70 6.10 8.13
C LEU A 30 5.71 6.46 9.21
N GLU A 31 5.33 6.24 10.46
CA GLU A 31 6.17 6.47 11.63
C GLU A 31 6.19 5.21 12.51
N THR A 32 7.26 5.05 13.26
CA THR A 32 7.40 4.05 14.31
C THR A 32 8.19 4.60 15.47
N SER A 33 8.26 3.89 16.60
CA SER A 33 9.10 4.28 17.71
C SER A 33 10.58 4.05 17.38
N ASP A 34 11.43 5.02 17.64
CA ASP A 34 12.88 4.90 17.55
C ASP A 34 13.47 4.13 18.75
N ALA A 35 14.78 4.16 18.92
CA ALA A 35 15.47 3.51 20.04
C ALA A 35 15.18 4.18 21.38
N GLY A 36 14.86 5.47 21.40
CA GLY A 36 14.51 6.24 22.57
C GLY A 36 13.04 6.16 22.97
N GLY A 37 12.20 5.57 22.09
CA GLY A 37 10.75 5.49 22.28
C GLY A 37 9.98 6.63 21.63
N ASP A 38 10.67 7.60 21.03
CA ASP A 38 10.06 8.72 20.31
C ASP A 38 9.55 8.28 18.92
N ARG A 39 8.55 8.98 18.41
CA ARG A 39 8.05 8.73 17.06
C ARG A 39 8.98 9.34 16.02
N ALA A 40 9.38 8.52 15.07
CA ALA A 40 10.22 8.93 13.97
C ALA A 40 9.77 8.30 12.65
N PRO A 41 10.00 8.97 11.50
CA PRO A 41 9.68 8.44 10.19
C PRO A 41 10.32 7.08 9.96
N ALA A 42 9.57 6.14 9.36
CA ALA A 42 10.06 4.81 9.04
C ALA A 42 10.14 4.61 7.53
N MET A 43 11.34 4.37 7.01
CA MET A 43 11.49 4.05 5.60
C MET A 43 11.08 2.59 5.35
N LYS A 44 9.99 2.42 4.61
CA LYS A 44 9.55 1.11 4.12
C LYS A 44 9.34 1.20 2.61
N PRO A 45 10.36 0.86 1.80
CA PRO A 45 10.21 0.81 0.36
C PRO A 45 9.19 -0.26 -0.01
N THR A 46 8.12 0.15 -0.67
CA THR A 46 7.04 -0.75 -1.08
C THR A 46 6.82 -0.63 -2.59
N ARG A 47 6.87 -1.77 -3.29
CA ARG A 47 6.65 -1.83 -4.72
C ARG A 47 5.16 -1.99 -5.00
N PHE A 48 4.62 -1.09 -5.81
CA PHE A 48 3.27 -1.16 -6.34
C PHE A 48 3.32 -1.46 -7.83
N MET A 49 2.45 -2.33 -8.29
CA MET A 49 2.24 -2.64 -9.71
C MET A 49 0.79 -2.40 -10.07
N SER A 50 0.55 -1.74 -11.20
CA SER A 50 -0.80 -1.44 -11.65
C SER A 50 -0.82 -1.19 -13.15
N SER A 51 -1.97 -1.41 -13.78
CA SER A 51 -2.29 -0.95 -15.12
C SER A 51 -2.92 0.46 -15.14
N ALA A 52 -2.96 1.14 -14.00
CA ALA A 52 -3.50 2.48 -13.82
C ALA A 52 -2.37 3.51 -13.68
N PRO A 53 -1.95 4.22 -14.74
CA PRO A 53 -0.84 5.17 -14.67
C PRO A 53 -1.04 6.27 -13.62
N ALA A 54 -2.24 6.82 -13.49
CA ALA A 54 -2.52 7.86 -12.51
C ALA A 54 -2.33 7.38 -11.06
N LEU A 55 -2.62 6.11 -10.77
CA LEU A 55 -2.34 5.51 -9.48
C LEU A 55 -0.83 5.41 -9.23
N LEU A 56 -0.06 4.97 -10.24
CA LEU A 56 1.39 4.88 -10.12
C LEU A 56 2.05 6.25 -9.95
N GLU A 57 1.55 7.28 -10.65
CA GLU A 57 1.98 8.67 -10.48
C GLU A 57 1.79 9.14 -9.02
N ALA A 58 0.61 8.91 -8.45
CA ALA A 58 0.30 9.28 -7.06
C ALA A 58 1.20 8.58 -6.03
N LEU A 59 1.69 7.38 -6.35
CA LEU A 59 2.52 6.54 -5.47
C LEU A 59 4.03 6.69 -5.72
N SER A 60 4.46 7.46 -6.71
CA SER A 60 5.87 7.55 -7.12
C SER A 60 6.74 8.45 -6.20
N ARG A 61 6.39 8.57 -4.92
CA ARG A 61 7.11 9.40 -3.96
C ARG A 61 8.30 8.63 -3.36
N ARG A 62 9.48 9.23 -3.50
CA ARG A 62 10.73 8.71 -2.94
C ARG A 62 11.28 9.67 -1.92
N CYS A 63 11.71 9.15 -0.80
CA CYS A 63 12.37 9.95 0.23
C CYS A 63 13.67 10.54 -0.33
N GLN A 64 13.81 11.86 -0.20
CA GLN A 64 14.99 12.63 -0.62
C GLN A 64 15.97 12.83 0.54
N GLY A 65 15.70 12.26 1.71
CA GLY A 65 16.42 12.54 2.95
C GLY A 65 15.80 13.72 3.71
N GLY A 66 16.61 14.36 4.54
CA GLY A 66 16.14 15.50 5.37
C GLY A 66 15.56 15.09 6.72
N HIS A 67 15.42 13.79 6.99
CA HIS A 67 15.04 13.25 8.29
C HIS A 67 15.75 11.92 8.56
N THR A 68 15.90 11.58 9.84
CA THR A 68 16.44 10.31 10.28
C THR A 68 15.33 9.27 10.30
N HIS A 69 15.59 8.05 9.82
CA HIS A 69 14.63 6.97 9.83
C HIS A 69 14.79 6.07 11.05
N ALA A 70 13.69 5.77 11.72
CA ALA A 70 13.67 4.71 12.72
C ALA A 70 13.79 3.33 12.03
N PRO A 71 14.65 2.44 12.57
CA PRO A 71 14.81 1.10 12.00
C PRO A 71 13.55 0.25 12.26
N LEU A 72 13.10 -0.49 11.26
CA LEU A 72 11.96 -1.44 11.37
C LEU A 72 12.37 -2.80 11.97
N LEU A 73 13.52 -2.88 12.61
CA LEU A 73 14.05 -4.11 13.20
C LEU A 73 13.68 -4.21 14.69
N GLY A 74 13.30 -5.40 15.11
CA GLY A 74 13.02 -5.73 16.52
C GLY A 74 11.62 -5.34 17.02
N GLY A 75 11.15 -6.04 18.05
CA GLY A 75 9.90 -5.79 18.73
C GLY A 75 8.65 -5.82 17.82
N THR A 76 7.73 -4.92 18.09
CA THR A 76 6.46 -4.77 17.34
C THR A 76 6.59 -3.90 16.09
N ARG A 77 7.71 -3.19 15.90
CA ARG A 77 7.88 -2.17 14.85
C ARG A 77 7.55 -2.66 13.44
N ALA A 78 8.00 -3.86 13.08
CA ALA A 78 7.73 -4.44 11.77
C ALA A 78 6.24 -4.78 11.59
N ARG A 79 5.58 -5.25 12.65
CA ARG A 79 4.14 -5.53 12.67
C ARG A 79 3.33 -4.24 12.58
N ASP A 80 3.68 -3.24 13.35
CA ASP A 80 2.99 -1.95 13.36
C ASP A 80 3.13 -1.24 12.00
N ALA A 81 4.30 -1.36 11.36
CA ALA A 81 4.53 -0.87 10.01
C ALA A 81 3.84 -1.72 8.92
N ALA A 82 3.18 -2.83 9.25
CA ALA A 82 2.36 -3.57 8.28
C ALA A 82 1.08 -2.80 7.93
N VAL A 83 0.59 -1.97 8.83
CA VAL A 83 -0.55 -1.09 8.59
C VAL A 83 -0.11 0.06 7.68
N TYR A 84 -0.83 0.28 6.58
CA TYR A 84 -0.53 1.39 5.68
C TYR A 84 -0.88 2.72 6.36
N PRO A 85 0.00 3.73 6.28
CA PRO A 85 -0.28 5.03 6.85
C PRO A 85 -1.44 5.72 6.09
N PRO A 86 -2.23 6.56 6.78
CA PRO A 86 -3.38 7.24 6.17
C PRO A 86 -3.03 8.03 4.90
N GLY A 87 -1.85 8.65 4.84
CA GLY A 87 -1.35 9.35 3.65
C GLY A 87 -1.18 8.45 2.44
N LEU A 88 -0.76 7.20 2.64
CA LEU A 88 -0.65 6.21 1.56
C LEU A 88 -2.03 5.75 1.09
N CYS A 89 -2.95 5.45 2.01
CA CYS A 89 -4.32 5.09 1.68
C CYS A 89 -5.02 6.20 0.88
N LYS A 90 -4.83 7.45 1.29
CA LYS A 90 -5.33 8.63 0.59
C LYS A 90 -4.77 8.72 -0.83
N ALA A 91 -3.46 8.58 -1.00
CA ALA A 91 -2.82 8.62 -2.32
C ALA A 91 -3.31 7.51 -3.25
N ILE A 92 -3.56 6.29 -2.72
CA ILE A 92 -4.16 5.19 -3.47
C ILE A 92 -5.57 5.56 -3.95
N ALA A 93 -6.41 6.07 -3.05
CA ALA A 93 -7.78 6.44 -3.38
C ALA A 93 -7.84 7.59 -4.41
N GLU A 94 -7.03 8.62 -4.23
CA GLU A 94 -6.94 9.76 -5.16
C GLU A 94 -6.43 9.34 -6.54
N GLY A 95 -5.38 8.52 -6.60
CA GLY A 95 -4.83 7.99 -7.84
C GLY A 95 -5.83 7.11 -8.59
N ALA A 96 -6.57 6.25 -7.89
CA ALA A 96 -7.62 5.42 -8.47
C ALA A 96 -8.78 6.27 -9.01
N ALA A 97 -9.23 7.28 -8.26
CA ALA A 97 -10.27 8.19 -8.70
C ALA A 97 -9.85 9.01 -9.94
N GLU A 98 -8.58 9.45 -10.00
CA GLU A 98 -8.07 10.15 -11.17
C GLU A 98 -7.98 9.22 -12.39
N GLN A 99 -7.58 7.98 -12.21
CA GLN A 99 -7.58 6.99 -13.31
C GLN A 99 -9.00 6.81 -13.86
N LEU A 100 -9.98 6.66 -13.00
CA LEU A 100 -11.37 6.54 -13.43
C LEU A 100 -11.84 7.75 -14.23
N ARG A 101 -11.46 8.96 -13.81
CA ARG A 101 -11.75 10.20 -14.56
C ARG A 101 -11.10 10.20 -15.94
N ARG A 102 -9.84 9.76 -16.05
CA ARG A 102 -9.12 9.63 -17.34
C ARG A 102 -9.80 8.64 -18.26
N ASP A 103 -10.16 7.47 -17.74
CA ASP A 103 -10.82 6.41 -18.51
C ASP A 103 -12.21 6.83 -19.00
N ASN A 104 -12.99 7.52 -18.18
CA ASN A 104 -14.31 8.03 -18.56
C ASN A 104 -14.21 9.11 -19.65
N ARG A 105 -13.20 10.00 -19.57
CA ARG A 105 -12.94 10.98 -20.63
C ARG A 105 -12.55 10.30 -21.94
N ALA A 106 -11.69 9.29 -21.89
CA ALA A 106 -11.24 8.56 -23.05
C ALA A 106 -12.37 7.77 -23.75
N ARG A 107 -13.35 7.31 -22.99
CA ARG A 107 -14.54 6.59 -23.52
C ARG A 107 -15.62 7.51 -24.04
N GLY A 108 -15.48 8.83 -23.94
CA GLY A 108 -16.53 9.78 -24.31
C GLY A 108 -17.82 9.64 -23.49
N ALA A 109 -17.73 9.00 -22.31
CA ALA A 109 -18.88 8.84 -21.43
C ALA A 109 -19.35 10.24 -20.97
N PRO A 110 -20.65 10.56 -21.07
CA PRO A 110 -21.18 11.78 -20.45
C PRO A 110 -20.83 11.71 -18.97
N GLY A 111 -20.20 12.78 -18.47
CA GLY A 111 -19.62 12.80 -17.12
C GLY A 111 -20.55 12.19 -16.09
N LEU A 112 -20.12 11.12 -15.46
CA LEU A 112 -20.73 10.69 -14.23
C LEU A 112 -20.74 11.89 -13.31
N HIS A 113 -21.94 12.35 -12.97
CA HIS A 113 -22.14 13.40 -11.98
C HIS A 113 -21.18 13.17 -10.83
N ALA A 114 -20.41 14.21 -10.51
CA ALA A 114 -19.37 14.20 -9.53
C ALA A 114 -19.66 13.22 -8.39
N VAL A 115 -18.92 12.13 -8.33
CA VAL A 115 -18.86 11.34 -7.11
C VAL A 115 -18.42 12.36 -6.07
N ARG A 116 -19.33 12.75 -5.19
CA ARG A 116 -19.00 13.65 -4.08
C ARG A 116 -17.78 13.06 -3.41
N PRO A 117 -16.72 13.86 -3.22
CA PRO A 117 -15.59 13.35 -2.44
C PRO A 117 -16.16 12.91 -1.08
N VAL A 118 -16.08 11.62 -0.81
CA VAL A 118 -16.39 11.11 0.52
C VAL A 118 -15.40 11.81 1.44
N SER A 119 -15.91 12.62 2.35
CA SER A 119 -15.09 13.30 3.34
C SER A 119 -14.29 12.21 4.07
N VAL A 120 -12.97 12.39 4.16
CA VAL A 120 -12.08 11.45 4.86
C VAL A 120 -12.50 11.28 6.34
N ALA A 121 -13.31 12.21 6.87
CA ALA A 121 -13.94 12.11 8.20
C ALA A 121 -14.99 10.99 8.30
N GLU A 122 -15.53 10.51 7.18
CA GLU A 122 -16.56 9.45 7.17
C GLU A 122 -15.99 8.04 6.93
N VAL A 123 -14.70 7.94 6.59
CA VAL A 123 -14.01 6.65 6.57
C VAL A 123 -13.56 6.34 8.01
N HIS A 124 -14.49 5.93 8.84
CA HIS A 124 -14.17 5.27 10.09
C HIS A 124 -13.50 3.94 9.71
N CYS A 125 -12.17 3.89 9.79
CA CYS A 125 -11.48 2.64 10.08
C CYS A 125 -11.96 2.24 11.47
N GLY A 126 -13.04 1.47 11.53
CA GLY A 126 -13.45 0.81 12.77
C GLY A 126 -12.26 0.02 13.31
N PRO A 127 -12.16 -0.17 14.64
CA PRO A 127 -11.13 -1.03 15.20
C PRO A 127 -11.20 -2.35 14.45
N ALA A 128 -10.03 -2.85 14.03
CA ALA A 128 -9.93 -4.16 13.37
C ALA A 128 -10.71 -5.15 14.23
N GLN A 129 -11.84 -5.60 13.71
CA GLN A 129 -12.63 -6.62 14.40
C GLN A 129 -11.70 -7.83 14.51
N GLY A 130 -11.49 -8.30 15.74
CA GLY A 130 -10.60 -9.41 16.01
C GLY A 130 -10.97 -10.57 15.09
N ARG A 131 -9.97 -11.11 14.41
CA ARG A 131 -10.11 -12.34 13.61
C ARG A 131 -10.83 -13.39 14.42
N THR A 132 -11.80 -14.03 13.81
CA THR A 132 -12.46 -15.19 14.43
C THR A 132 -11.48 -16.37 14.42
N LYS A 133 -11.63 -17.29 15.38
CA LYS A 133 -10.78 -18.49 15.47
C LYS A 133 -10.79 -19.33 14.18
N ASP A 134 -11.89 -19.28 13.43
CA ASP A 134 -12.06 -20.02 12.17
C ASP A 134 -11.17 -19.46 11.03
N GLU A 135 -10.90 -18.13 11.02
CA GLU A 135 -10.00 -17.51 10.04
C GLU A 135 -8.52 -17.84 10.30
N ASP A 136 -8.15 -18.04 11.58
CA ASP A 136 -6.79 -18.46 11.94
C ASP A 136 -6.53 -19.93 11.59
N GLU A 137 -7.56 -20.79 11.63
CA GLU A 137 -7.46 -22.21 11.28
C GLU A 137 -7.32 -22.41 9.77
N GLU A 138 -8.01 -21.61 8.95
CA GLU A 138 -7.90 -21.63 7.49
C GLU A 138 -6.51 -21.17 7.02
N LEU A 139 -5.93 -20.16 7.67
CA LEU A 139 -4.56 -19.70 7.40
C LEU A 139 -3.49 -20.71 7.81
N ALA A 140 -3.74 -21.51 8.86
CA ALA A 140 -2.84 -22.57 9.29
C ALA A 140 -2.80 -23.73 8.28
N LEU A 141 -3.93 -24.09 7.68
CA LEU A 141 -4.04 -25.10 6.63
C LEU A 141 -3.25 -24.71 5.38
N TRP A 142 -3.31 -23.44 4.98
CA TRP A 142 -2.54 -22.90 3.84
C TRP A 142 -1.02 -22.95 4.07
N SER A 143 -0.60 -22.83 5.31
CA SER A 143 0.83 -22.85 5.67
C SER A 143 1.45 -24.25 5.62
N VAL A 144 0.65 -25.29 5.68
CA VAL A 144 1.11 -26.70 5.66
C VAL A 144 1.33 -27.18 4.21
N GLU A 145 0.53 -26.73 3.27
CA GLU A 145 0.66 -27.16 1.86
C GLU A 145 1.91 -26.60 1.15
N VAL A 146 2.44 -25.48 1.59
CA VAL A 146 3.64 -24.84 0.99
C VAL A 146 4.95 -25.54 1.41
N ARG A 147 4.93 -26.46 2.39
CA ARG A 147 6.11 -27.19 2.88
C ARG A 147 6.32 -28.57 2.27
N ALA A 148 5.45 -29.03 1.40
CA ALA A 148 5.46 -30.40 0.86
C ALA A 148 5.82 -30.49 -0.65
N THR A 149 6.48 -29.45 -1.23
CA THR A 149 7.03 -29.51 -2.60
C THR A 149 8.42 -28.95 -2.67
#